data_b11ba392b474c58884c153492232f7aa
#
_entry.id   b11ba392b474c58884c153492232f7aa
#
_cell.length_a   1.000
_cell.length_b   1.000
_cell.length_c   1.000
_cell.angle_alpha   90.00
_cell.angle_beta   90.00
_cell.angle_gamma   90.00
#
_symmetry.space_group_name_H-M   'P 1'
#
loop_
_entity.id
_entity.type
_entity.pdbx_description
1 polymer ?
#
loop_
_entity_poly.entity_id
_entity_poly.type
_entity_poly.pdbx_seq_one_letter_code
_entity_poly.pdbx_strand_id
1 'polypeptide(L)'
;VMKEGRVGRITSFTQLYQGLTEGKDAANIAGGGDKELWTGMEKYFVYCLCWSVGALLEADDRLKFDEWLRSRDIDKSVMPRVERQGETIFEYFINPQSCQWEKWSPPTWTCPKDEKLDFSNLLVPTMDSTRAMYVIKHIHKQRVPVLVVGAEGTAKTSTQLMFLSSQDPNRMLTKRINFSSATTP
;
A
#
# COMPACT_ATOMS: atom_id res chain seq x y z
N VAL A 1 12.21 10.95 12.84
CA VAL A 1 11.52 11.12 11.54
C VAL A 1 12.60 11.23 10.47
N MET A 2 12.76 10.19 9.64
CA MET A 2 13.64 10.26 8.48
C MET A 2 13.11 11.34 7.54
N LYS A 3 13.92 12.36 7.27
CA LYS A 3 13.64 13.35 6.23
C LYS A 3 13.92 12.68 4.88
N GLU A 4 12.97 12.01 4.32
CA GLU A 4 13.05 11.59 2.93
C GLU A 4 13.09 12.83 2.03
N GLY A 5 14.07 12.89 1.13
CA GLY A 5 14.22 14.02 0.23
C GLY A 5 13.01 14.13 -0.73
N ARG A 6 12.73 15.33 -1.23
CA ARG A 6 11.65 15.59 -2.20
C ARG A 6 11.71 14.65 -3.40
N VAL A 7 12.91 14.36 -3.88
CA VAL A 7 13.15 13.45 -5.02
C VAL A 7 12.69 12.03 -4.68
N GLY A 8 13.01 11.50 -3.50
CA GLY A 8 12.59 10.15 -3.08
C GLY A 8 11.08 10.00 -3.07
N ARG A 9 10.34 11.01 -2.60
CA ARG A 9 8.87 10.97 -2.58
C ARG A 9 8.26 10.97 -3.99
N ILE A 10 8.81 11.77 -4.88
CA ILE A 10 8.37 11.81 -6.29
C ILE A 10 8.65 10.46 -6.95
N THR A 11 9.83 9.89 -6.72
CA THR A 11 10.18 8.57 -7.25
C THR A 11 9.25 7.49 -6.72
N SER A 12 9.01 7.45 -5.41
CA SER A 12 8.07 6.49 -4.79
C SER A 12 6.65 6.63 -5.34
N PHE A 13 6.18 7.87 -5.51
CA PHE A 13 4.89 8.16 -6.14
C PHE A 13 4.81 7.60 -7.56
N THR A 14 5.80 7.92 -8.40
CA THR A 14 5.82 7.50 -9.81
C THR A 14 5.84 5.97 -9.93
N GLN A 15 6.66 5.29 -9.14
CA GLN A 15 6.76 3.84 -9.13
C GLN A 15 5.45 3.17 -8.69
N LEU A 16 4.81 3.70 -7.65
CA LEU A 16 3.53 3.16 -7.19
C LEU A 16 2.44 3.40 -8.24
N TYR A 17 2.39 4.58 -8.83
CA TYR A 17 1.43 4.92 -9.88
C TYR A 17 1.59 4.01 -11.10
N GLN A 18 2.81 3.82 -11.58
CA GLN A 18 3.10 2.88 -12.67
C GLN A 18 2.69 1.46 -12.32
N GLY A 19 3.05 0.97 -11.12
CA GLY A 19 2.69 -0.39 -10.68
C GLY A 19 1.19 -0.64 -10.57
N LEU A 20 0.40 0.40 -10.30
CA LEU A 20 -1.07 0.32 -10.23
C LEU A 20 -1.74 0.41 -11.60
N THR A 21 -1.14 1.14 -12.54
CA THR A 21 -1.73 1.41 -13.87
C THR A 21 -1.15 0.51 -14.97
N GLU A 22 -0.06 -0.21 -14.71
CA GLU A 22 0.57 -1.09 -15.68
C GLU A 22 -0.39 -2.17 -16.18
N GLY A 23 -0.45 -2.33 -17.52
CA GLY A 23 -1.33 -3.30 -18.18
C GLY A 23 -2.81 -2.92 -18.17
N LYS A 24 -3.14 -1.68 -17.81
CA LYS A 24 -4.49 -1.16 -17.89
C LYS A 24 -4.63 -0.25 -19.10
N ASP A 25 -5.50 -0.64 -20.01
CA ASP A 25 -5.92 0.23 -21.10
C ASP A 25 -6.82 1.36 -20.57
N ALA A 26 -6.89 2.46 -21.31
CA ALA A 26 -7.78 3.57 -20.98
C ALA A 26 -9.23 3.11 -20.76
N ALA A 27 -9.71 2.14 -21.55
CA ALA A 27 -11.03 1.55 -21.41
C ALA A 27 -11.25 0.84 -20.07
N ASN A 28 -10.22 0.19 -19.52
CA ASN A 28 -10.29 -0.51 -18.24
C ASN A 28 -10.26 0.44 -17.04
N ILE A 29 -9.71 1.65 -17.20
CA ILE A 29 -9.71 2.71 -16.19
C ILE A 29 -11.02 3.49 -16.23
N ALA A 30 -11.58 3.67 -17.42
CA ALA A 30 -12.69 4.58 -17.66
C ALA A 30 -14.08 3.95 -17.56
N GLY A 31 -14.22 2.67 -17.88
CA GLY A 31 -15.55 2.06 -17.93
C GLY A 31 -16.49 2.67 -19.00
N GLY A 32 -16.05 3.63 -19.83
CA GLY A 32 -16.89 4.13 -20.90
C GLY A 32 -16.67 5.51 -21.53
N GLY A 33 -15.93 6.43 -20.92
CA GLY A 33 -15.77 7.77 -21.51
C GLY A 33 -14.56 8.56 -21.02
N ASP A 34 -14.26 9.68 -21.69
CA ASP A 34 -13.11 10.52 -21.33
C ASP A 34 -13.21 11.06 -19.90
N LYS A 35 -14.39 11.42 -19.44
CA LYS A 35 -14.63 11.95 -18.09
C LYS A 35 -14.37 10.88 -17.02
N GLU A 36 -14.85 9.66 -17.24
CA GLU A 36 -14.64 8.51 -16.36
C GLU A 36 -13.16 8.12 -16.32
N LEU A 37 -12.47 8.20 -17.46
CA LEU A 37 -11.02 7.98 -17.53
C LEU A 37 -10.27 8.98 -16.65
N TRP A 38 -10.55 10.27 -16.78
CA TRP A 38 -9.91 11.31 -15.96
C TRP A 38 -10.19 11.11 -14.49
N THR A 39 -11.43 10.85 -14.10
CA THR A 39 -11.80 10.57 -12.71
C THR A 39 -11.07 9.32 -12.17
N GLY A 40 -10.94 8.28 -12.98
CA GLY A 40 -10.18 7.08 -12.62
C GLY A 40 -8.70 7.37 -12.39
N MET A 41 -8.07 8.13 -13.28
CA MET A 41 -6.67 8.55 -13.14
C MET A 41 -6.45 9.41 -11.90
N GLU A 42 -7.36 10.33 -11.60
CA GLU A 42 -7.33 11.17 -10.40
C GLU A 42 -7.45 10.34 -9.12
N LYS A 43 -8.29 9.30 -9.09
CA LYS A 43 -8.36 8.37 -7.96
C LYS A 43 -7.02 7.69 -7.70
N TYR A 44 -6.38 7.16 -8.75
CA TYR A 44 -5.04 6.56 -8.64
C TYR A 44 -3.99 7.57 -8.19
N PHE A 45 -4.05 8.80 -8.72
CA PHE A 45 -3.16 9.89 -8.30
C PHE A 45 -3.28 10.16 -6.81
N VAL A 46 -4.51 10.35 -6.32
CA VAL A 46 -4.77 10.61 -4.90
C VAL A 46 -4.34 9.44 -4.03
N TYR A 47 -4.63 8.21 -4.44
CA TYR A 47 -4.16 7.02 -3.72
C TYR A 47 -2.63 6.98 -3.61
N CYS A 48 -1.92 7.20 -4.70
CA CYS A 48 -0.46 7.22 -4.71
C CYS A 48 0.11 8.36 -3.87
N LEU A 49 -0.52 9.53 -3.88
CA LEU A 49 -0.13 10.66 -3.03
C LEU A 49 -0.26 10.30 -1.54
N CYS A 50 -1.35 9.65 -1.17
CA CYS A 50 -1.56 9.18 0.21
C CYS A 50 -0.46 8.20 0.64
N TRP A 51 -0.10 7.23 -0.19
CA TRP A 51 0.82 6.17 0.19
C TRP A 51 2.30 6.50 -0.06
N SER A 52 2.62 7.53 -0.84
CA SER A 52 4.00 8.02 -1.02
C SER A 52 4.37 9.18 -0.08
N VAL A 53 3.40 10.01 0.28
CA VAL A 53 3.62 11.20 1.13
C VAL A 53 2.87 11.06 2.45
N GLY A 54 1.57 10.79 2.39
CA GLY A 54 0.70 10.72 3.55
C GLY A 54 0.99 9.53 4.48
N ALA A 55 1.55 8.43 3.96
CA ALA A 55 1.93 7.29 4.78
C ALA A 55 3.03 7.60 5.82
N LEU A 56 3.81 8.66 5.59
CA LEU A 56 4.87 9.13 6.49
C LEU A 56 4.33 10.01 7.64
N LEU A 57 3.05 10.38 7.57
CA LEU A 57 2.41 11.22 8.58
C LEU A 57 1.96 10.39 9.78
N GLU A 58 1.97 11.02 10.94
CA GLU A 58 1.35 10.47 12.16
C GLU A 58 -0.19 10.53 12.08
N ALA A 59 -0.87 9.81 12.96
CA ALA A 59 -2.33 9.64 12.88
C ALA A 59 -3.09 10.98 12.84
N ASP A 60 -2.73 11.95 13.69
CA ASP A 60 -3.39 13.25 13.75
C ASP A 60 -3.15 14.09 12.49
N ASP A 61 -1.96 13.98 11.90
CA ASP A 61 -1.64 14.69 10.68
C ASP A 61 -2.27 14.03 9.44
N ARG A 62 -2.54 12.71 9.50
CA ARG A 62 -3.33 12.04 8.46
C ARG A 62 -4.77 12.54 8.40
N LEU A 63 -5.40 12.85 9.54
CA LEU A 63 -6.72 13.46 9.58
C LEU A 63 -6.72 14.83 8.88
N LYS A 64 -5.78 15.71 9.22
CA LYS A 64 -5.63 17.02 8.58
C LYS A 64 -5.36 16.91 7.08
N PHE A 65 -4.56 15.91 6.69
CA PHE A 65 -4.26 15.66 5.29
C PHE A 65 -5.49 15.17 4.52
N ASP A 66 -6.30 14.29 5.11
CA ASP A 66 -7.58 13.84 4.53
C ASP A 66 -8.56 15.00 4.35
N GLU A 67 -8.71 15.84 5.37
CA GLU A 67 -9.55 17.04 5.32
C GLU A 67 -9.10 18.00 4.20
N TRP A 68 -7.78 18.21 4.09
CA TRP A 68 -7.21 19.02 3.03
C TRP A 68 -7.49 18.45 1.64
N LEU A 69 -7.31 17.14 1.44
CA LEU A 69 -7.62 16.47 0.17
C LEU A 69 -9.10 16.62 -0.19
N ARG A 70 -10.01 16.40 0.77
CA ARG A 70 -11.46 16.55 0.56
C ARG A 70 -11.87 17.96 0.22
N SER A 71 -11.18 18.96 0.76
CA SER A 71 -11.40 20.36 0.41
C SER A 71 -11.06 20.70 -1.05
N ARG A 72 -10.23 19.84 -1.71
CA ARG A 72 -9.84 19.98 -3.11
C ARG A 72 -10.73 19.19 -4.08
N ASP A 73 -11.44 18.19 -3.59
CA ASP A 73 -12.41 17.39 -4.38
C ASP A 73 -13.75 18.14 -4.49
N ILE A 74 -13.76 19.17 -5.33
CA ILE A 74 -14.90 20.09 -5.47
C ILE A 74 -16.17 19.35 -5.90
N ASP A 75 -16.03 18.43 -6.86
CA ASP A 75 -17.15 17.66 -7.42
C ASP A 75 -17.51 16.42 -6.58
N LYS A 76 -16.76 16.14 -5.52
CA LYS A 76 -16.90 14.94 -4.67
C LYS A 76 -16.93 13.62 -5.46
N SER A 77 -16.21 13.59 -6.55
CA SER A 77 -16.17 12.46 -7.50
C SER A 77 -14.91 11.58 -7.38
N VAL A 78 -13.85 12.14 -6.81
CA VAL A 78 -12.52 11.50 -6.75
C VAL A 78 -12.32 10.77 -5.42
N MET A 79 -12.70 11.39 -4.30
CA MET A 79 -12.47 10.83 -2.97
C MET A 79 -13.50 9.75 -2.59
N PRO A 80 -13.11 8.75 -1.78
CA PRO A 80 -14.07 7.77 -1.26
C PRO A 80 -15.09 8.44 -0.34
N ARG A 81 -16.33 7.95 -0.37
CA ARG A 81 -17.33 8.35 0.60
C ARG A 81 -17.01 7.70 1.94
N VAL A 82 -16.92 8.51 2.98
CA VAL A 82 -16.67 8.04 4.35
C VAL A 82 -17.96 7.51 4.94
N GLU A 83 -17.92 6.30 5.48
CA GLU A 83 -19.09 5.65 6.09
C GLU A 83 -19.22 5.96 7.58
N ARG A 84 -18.10 6.19 8.26
CA ARG A 84 -18.05 6.43 9.71
C ARG A 84 -17.27 7.68 10.04
N GLN A 85 -17.68 8.35 11.11
CA GLN A 85 -16.96 9.51 11.63
C GLN A 85 -15.53 9.10 12.07
N GLY A 86 -14.53 9.88 11.65
CA GLY A 86 -13.13 9.63 11.96
C GLY A 86 -12.40 8.69 10.97
N GLU A 87 -13.09 8.13 9.99
CA GLU A 87 -12.43 7.42 8.89
C GLU A 87 -11.77 8.40 7.93
N THR A 88 -10.65 7.99 7.39
CA THR A 88 -9.86 8.75 6.41
C THR A 88 -9.70 7.96 5.12
N ILE A 89 -9.11 8.56 4.11
CA ILE A 89 -8.80 7.88 2.85
C ILE A 89 -7.89 6.65 3.04
N PHE A 90 -7.12 6.59 4.14
CA PHE A 90 -6.21 5.47 4.41
C PHE A 90 -6.93 4.16 4.73
N GLU A 91 -8.22 4.19 5.05
CA GLU A 91 -9.07 3.00 5.22
C GLU A 91 -9.55 2.42 3.89
N TYR A 92 -9.21 3.04 2.75
CA TYR A 92 -9.68 2.64 1.42
C TYR A 92 -8.51 2.29 0.48
N PHE A 93 -8.80 1.48 -0.52
CA PHE A 93 -7.91 1.20 -1.65
C PHE A 93 -8.70 1.25 -2.95
N ILE A 94 -7.98 1.28 -4.06
CA ILE A 94 -8.61 1.19 -5.38
C ILE A 94 -8.56 -0.26 -5.83
N ASN A 95 -9.73 -0.85 -6.04
CA ASN A 95 -9.82 -2.20 -6.59
C ASN A 95 -9.31 -2.19 -8.04
N PRO A 96 -8.32 -3.06 -8.37
CA PRO A 96 -7.72 -3.07 -9.70
C PRO A 96 -8.68 -3.47 -10.83
N GLN A 97 -9.75 -4.21 -10.53
CA GLN A 97 -10.73 -4.64 -11.55
C GLN A 97 -11.80 -3.59 -11.80
N SER A 98 -12.37 -3.03 -10.74
CA SER A 98 -13.48 -2.07 -10.84
C SER A 98 -13.03 -0.62 -10.97
N CYS A 99 -11.76 -0.30 -10.66
CA CYS A 99 -11.23 1.05 -10.54
C CYS A 99 -12.04 1.94 -9.56
N GLN A 100 -12.71 1.30 -8.59
CA GLN A 100 -13.47 1.97 -7.57
C GLN A 100 -12.80 1.87 -6.21
N TRP A 101 -13.12 2.83 -5.34
CA TRP A 101 -12.71 2.77 -3.95
C TRP A 101 -13.44 1.63 -3.23
N GLU A 102 -12.67 0.82 -2.54
CA GLU A 102 -13.16 -0.23 -1.64
C GLU A 102 -12.49 -0.09 -0.29
N LYS A 103 -13.22 -0.44 0.75
CA LYS A 103 -12.70 -0.39 2.11
C LYS A 103 -11.81 -1.59 2.36
N TRP A 104 -10.69 -1.38 3.03
CA TRP A 104 -9.85 -2.46 3.50
C TRP A 104 -10.62 -3.39 4.44
N SER A 105 -10.51 -4.67 4.20
CA SER A 105 -10.96 -5.70 5.12
C SER A 105 -9.79 -6.62 5.48
N PRO A 106 -9.65 -7.03 6.74
CA PRO A 106 -8.61 -7.98 7.13
C PRO A 106 -8.84 -9.29 6.39
N PRO A 107 -7.78 -9.93 5.88
CA PRO A 107 -7.91 -11.25 5.26
C PRO A 107 -8.38 -12.26 6.31
N THR A 108 -9.21 -13.19 5.89
CA THR A 108 -9.62 -14.31 6.74
C THR A 108 -8.38 -15.16 7.03
N TRP A 109 -8.01 -15.27 8.30
CA TRP A 109 -6.91 -16.10 8.75
C TRP A 109 -7.43 -17.24 9.61
N THR A 110 -6.96 -18.46 9.34
CA THR A 110 -7.26 -19.64 10.12
C THR A 110 -6.00 -20.18 10.75
N CYS A 111 -6.05 -20.46 12.05
CA CYS A 111 -4.91 -21.05 12.74
C CYS A 111 -4.67 -22.47 12.19
N PRO A 112 -3.44 -22.84 11.82
CA PRO A 112 -3.10 -24.20 11.43
C PRO A 112 -3.45 -25.18 12.56
N LYS A 113 -4.15 -26.27 12.26
CA LYS A 113 -4.66 -27.20 13.27
C LYS A 113 -3.75 -28.40 13.53
N ASP A 114 -2.88 -28.74 12.56
CA ASP A 114 -2.23 -30.05 12.47
C ASP A 114 -0.73 -30.05 12.72
N GLU A 115 -0.13 -28.91 13.03
CA GLU A 115 1.31 -28.79 13.29
C GLU A 115 1.58 -28.33 14.73
N LYS A 116 2.71 -28.73 15.30
CA LYS A 116 3.23 -28.09 16.51
C LYS A 116 3.40 -26.60 16.17
N LEU A 117 2.50 -25.80 16.70
CA LEU A 117 2.52 -24.34 16.50
C LEU A 117 3.82 -23.76 17.02
N ASP A 118 4.70 -23.40 16.11
CA ASP A 118 5.85 -22.57 16.42
C ASP A 118 5.39 -21.10 16.39
N PHE A 119 5.07 -20.57 17.56
CA PHE A 119 4.59 -19.20 17.71
C PHE A 119 5.60 -18.16 17.18
N SER A 120 6.89 -18.50 17.13
CA SER A 120 7.93 -17.60 16.61
C SER A 120 7.80 -17.38 15.11
N ASN A 121 7.26 -18.36 14.39
CA ASN A 121 7.09 -18.33 12.94
C ASN A 121 5.65 -18.06 12.49
N LEU A 122 4.74 -17.87 13.45
CA LEU A 122 3.34 -17.63 13.15
C LEU A 122 3.13 -16.20 12.66
N LEU A 123 2.76 -16.06 11.39
CA LEU A 123 2.46 -14.78 10.75
C LEU A 123 0.94 -14.59 10.66
N VAL A 124 0.42 -13.69 11.48
CA VAL A 124 -1.00 -13.33 11.45
C VAL A 124 -1.17 -12.02 10.71
N PRO A 125 -1.91 -11.99 9.61
CA PRO A 125 -2.13 -10.77 8.85
C PRO A 125 -3.01 -9.79 9.64
N THR A 126 -2.58 -8.55 9.69
CA THR A 126 -3.31 -7.42 10.26
C THR A 126 -3.76 -6.48 9.14
N MET A 127 -4.62 -5.51 9.46
CA MET A 127 -5.01 -4.48 8.52
C MET A 127 -3.79 -3.72 7.98
N ASP A 128 -2.87 -3.33 8.86
CA ASP A 128 -1.68 -2.56 8.47
C ASP A 128 -0.72 -3.38 7.62
N SER A 129 -0.51 -4.66 7.95
CA SER A 129 0.31 -5.54 7.11
C SER A 129 -0.33 -5.75 5.72
N THR A 130 -1.67 -5.87 5.65
CA THR A 130 -2.39 -6.00 4.38
C THR A 130 -2.21 -4.78 3.50
N ARG A 131 -2.34 -3.58 4.07
CA ARG A 131 -2.10 -2.30 3.38
C ARG A 131 -0.67 -2.20 2.87
N ALA A 132 0.30 -2.48 3.74
CA ALA A 132 1.72 -2.44 3.39
C ALA A 132 2.06 -3.47 2.29
N MET A 133 1.56 -4.70 2.39
CA MET A 133 1.76 -5.73 1.37
C MET A 133 1.19 -5.33 0.00
N TYR A 134 0.05 -4.65 -0.02
CA TYR A 134 -0.53 -4.16 -1.27
C TYR A 134 0.39 -3.16 -1.95
N VAL A 135 0.91 -2.17 -1.20
CA VAL A 135 1.86 -1.18 -1.73
C VAL A 135 3.15 -1.85 -2.19
N ILE A 136 3.74 -2.72 -1.36
CA ILE A 136 4.96 -3.48 -1.68
C ILE A 136 4.76 -4.28 -2.98
N LYS A 137 3.63 -4.98 -3.13
CA LYS A 137 3.32 -5.78 -4.31
C LYS A 137 3.33 -4.94 -5.61
N HIS A 138 2.75 -3.74 -5.56
CA HIS A 138 2.67 -2.88 -6.74
C HIS A 138 4.02 -2.24 -7.10
N ILE A 139 4.83 -1.86 -6.11
CA ILE A 139 6.19 -1.35 -6.34
C ILE A 139 7.10 -2.49 -6.83
N HIS A 140 6.99 -3.68 -6.23
CA HIS A 140 7.78 -4.85 -6.63
C HIS A 140 7.56 -5.26 -8.09
N LYS A 141 6.34 -5.11 -8.62
CA LYS A 141 6.06 -5.35 -10.05
C LYS A 141 6.98 -4.53 -10.97
N GLN A 142 7.39 -3.35 -10.55
CA GLN A 142 8.30 -2.48 -11.28
C GLN A 142 9.78 -2.89 -11.15
N ARG A 143 10.07 -4.01 -10.45
CA ARG A 143 11.43 -4.52 -10.19
C ARG A 143 12.34 -3.49 -9.51
N VAL A 144 11.78 -2.64 -8.68
CA VAL A 144 12.52 -1.67 -7.88
C VAL A 144 12.59 -2.10 -6.42
N PRO A 145 13.68 -1.75 -5.72
CA PRO A 145 13.84 -2.06 -4.31
C PRO A 145 12.77 -1.35 -3.46
N VAL A 146 12.33 -2.02 -2.39
CA VAL A 146 11.39 -1.45 -1.42
C VAL A 146 12.09 -1.34 -0.07
N LEU A 147 12.07 -0.15 0.51
CA LEU A 147 12.55 0.11 1.86
C LEU A 147 11.36 0.27 2.82
N VAL A 148 11.29 -0.62 3.81
CA VAL A 148 10.27 -0.55 4.87
C VAL A 148 10.88 0.06 6.12
N VAL A 149 10.38 1.21 6.53
CA VAL A 149 10.89 2.00 7.66
C VAL A 149 9.81 2.12 8.74
N GLY A 150 10.22 2.17 10.00
CA GLY A 150 9.33 2.36 11.13
C GLY A 150 10.05 2.09 12.46
N ALA A 151 9.42 2.43 13.57
CA ALA A 151 9.93 2.19 14.93
C ALA A 151 10.07 0.69 15.23
N GLU A 152 10.70 0.34 16.32
CA GLU A 152 10.76 -1.03 16.81
C GLU A 152 9.35 -1.58 17.09
N GLY A 153 9.15 -2.87 16.88
CA GLY A 153 7.86 -3.52 17.12
C GLY A 153 6.75 -3.23 16.09
N THR A 154 6.99 -2.47 15.02
CA THR A 154 5.99 -2.11 14.00
C THR A 154 5.81 -3.17 12.91
N ALA A 155 6.09 -4.43 13.19
CA ALA A 155 5.87 -5.57 12.30
C ALA A 155 6.54 -5.50 10.90
N LYS A 156 7.61 -4.70 10.73
CA LYS A 156 8.32 -4.56 9.45
C LYS A 156 8.79 -5.89 8.86
N THR A 157 9.49 -6.66 9.68
CA THR A 157 10.01 -7.97 9.28
C THR A 157 8.88 -8.97 8.99
N SER A 158 7.85 -9.00 9.83
CA SER A 158 6.69 -9.88 9.64
C SER A 158 5.94 -9.56 8.35
N THR A 159 5.76 -8.30 8.03
CA THR A 159 5.14 -7.85 6.77
C THR A 159 5.98 -8.29 5.55
N GLN A 160 7.30 -8.13 5.62
CA GLN A 160 8.20 -8.59 4.55
C GLN A 160 8.15 -10.11 4.38
N LEU A 161 8.15 -10.87 5.48
CA LEU A 161 8.05 -12.33 5.44
C LEU A 161 6.71 -12.78 4.86
N MET A 162 5.59 -12.14 5.24
CA MET A 162 4.28 -12.42 4.63
C MET A 162 4.29 -12.15 3.13
N PHE A 163 4.88 -11.04 2.69
CA PHE A 163 5.02 -10.75 1.27
C PHE A 163 5.85 -11.82 0.55
N LEU A 164 7.00 -12.20 1.08
CA LEU A 164 7.87 -13.22 0.49
C LEU A 164 7.20 -14.59 0.43
N SER A 165 6.47 -14.98 1.50
CA SER A 165 5.71 -16.24 1.55
C SER A 165 4.55 -16.29 0.55
N SER A 166 4.06 -15.12 0.11
CA SER A 166 2.99 -15.03 -0.91
C SER A 166 3.49 -15.17 -2.35
N GLN A 167 4.81 -15.22 -2.56
CA GLN A 167 5.39 -15.35 -3.89
C GLN A 167 5.44 -16.82 -4.33
N ASP A 168 5.37 -17.05 -5.65
CA ASP A 168 5.54 -18.39 -6.22
C ASP A 168 7.00 -18.85 -6.07
N PRO A 169 7.28 -19.93 -5.31
CA PRO A 169 8.63 -20.42 -5.09
C PRO A 169 9.33 -20.92 -6.36
N ASN A 170 8.56 -21.27 -7.41
CA ASN A 170 9.13 -21.65 -8.71
C ASN A 170 9.62 -20.44 -9.53
N ARG A 171 9.19 -19.25 -9.19
CA ARG A 171 9.50 -18.01 -9.91
C ARG A 171 10.43 -17.09 -9.13
N MET A 172 10.47 -17.22 -7.81
CA MET A 172 11.19 -16.29 -6.94
C MET A 172 11.94 -17.05 -5.84
N LEU A 173 13.25 -16.99 -5.89
CA LEU A 173 14.09 -17.43 -4.78
C LEU A 173 14.22 -16.31 -3.74
N THR A 174 13.91 -16.62 -2.49
CA THR A 174 13.99 -15.66 -1.38
C THR A 174 15.19 -15.97 -0.49
N LYS A 175 15.94 -14.94 -0.10
CA LYS A 175 17.05 -15.05 0.84
C LYS A 175 16.96 -13.95 1.89
N ARG A 176 16.99 -14.32 3.16
CA ARG A 176 17.04 -13.36 4.28
C ARG A 176 18.48 -13.14 4.70
N ILE A 177 18.90 -11.88 4.75
CA ILE A 177 20.21 -11.46 5.25
C ILE A 177 19.97 -10.45 6.38
N ASN A 178 20.48 -10.76 7.57
CA ASN A 178 20.42 -9.85 8.70
C ASN A 178 21.72 -9.07 8.78
N PHE A 179 21.61 -7.75 8.82
CA PHE A 179 22.74 -6.83 9.01
C PHE A 179 22.82 -6.40 10.48
N SER A 180 24.02 -6.31 10.99
CA SER A 180 24.32 -5.76 12.32
C SER A 180 25.49 -4.78 12.22
N SER A 181 25.83 -4.11 13.32
CA SER A 181 27.01 -3.25 13.40
C SER A 181 28.33 -4.00 13.15
N ALA A 182 28.32 -5.33 13.28
CA ALA A 182 29.48 -6.19 13.01
C ALA A 182 29.50 -6.73 11.58
N THR A 183 28.53 -6.41 10.74
CA THR A 183 28.52 -6.86 9.33
C THR A 183 29.53 -6.02 8.54
N THR A 184 30.58 -6.67 8.06
CA THR A 184 31.58 -6.06 7.17
C THR A 184 31.13 -6.09 5.71
N PRO A 185 31.60 -5.16 4.86
CA PRO A 185 31.28 -5.14 3.42
C PRO A 185 31.66 -6.44 2.71
#